data_f1766aee8a55957053e862a2c3b8f805
#
_entry.id   f1766aee8a55957053e862a2c3b8f805
#
_cell.length_a   1.000
_cell.length_b   1.000
_cell.length_c   1.000
_cell.angle_alpha   90.00
_cell.angle_beta   90.00
_cell.angle_gamma   90.00
#
_symmetry.space_group_name_H-M   'P 1'
#
loop_
_entity.id
_entity.type
_entity.pdbx_description
1 polymer ?
#
loop_
_entity_poly.entity_id
_entity_poly.type
_entity_poly.pdbx_seq_one_letter_code
_entity_poly.pdbx_strand_id
1 'polypeptide(L)'
;LLGTAAATVLLLAASSAARADDAAKVLKSMTDYLGSQKTLSASFDSDIEIITPELQKIQFASSGQMKLSRPDKLRVRRTGGYADVELVYDGKTISIYGNNAKSYVQADAPGTVDQMIDAVQAKVGVGMPGTDLLLSNAYDELTAYAIDGRHIGQGVIDGVECEHLAFRTSDTDWQIWIETGAKPVPRKYVITSKTLAGAPQYTLRIKDWKTDAFADADTFVFKPPAGATKADLDSGAIAEFDELPPGTPSGAAK
;
A
#
# COMPACT_ATOMS: atom_id res chain seq x y z
N LEU A 1 -21.70 25.43 43.42
CA LEU A 1 -22.02 24.78 42.12
C LEU A 1 -20.91 24.98 41.06
N LEU A 2 -19.62 24.89 41.44
CA LEU A 2 -18.47 25.10 40.51
C LEU A 2 -17.49 23.90 40.50
N GLY A 3 -17.88 22.76 41.07
CA GLY A 3 -16.96 21.61 41.22
C GLY A 3 -17.13 20.46 40.26
N THR A 4 -18.18 20.39 39.44
CA THR A 4 -18.51 19.22 38.60
C THR A 4 -18.03 19.30 37.14
N ALA A 5 -17.74 20.49 36.63
CA ALA A 5 -17.32 20.65 35.23
C ALA A 5 -15.86 20.23 34.95
N ALA A 6 -14.94 20.37 35.93
CA ALA A 6 -13.53 20.03 35.77
C ALA A 6 -13.26 18.51 35.74
N ALA A 7 -14.06 17.70 36.46
CA ALA A 7 -13.90 16.25 36.50
C ALA A 7 -14.30 15.58 35.17
N THR A 8 -15.30 16.13 34.49
CA THR A 8 -15.80 15.56 33.20
C THR A 8 -14.82 15.77 32.04
N VAL A 9 -14.09 16.89 32.02
CA VAL A 9 -13.08 17.18 30.97
C VAL A 9 -11.84 16.29 31.14
N LEU A 10 -11.42 15.98 32.35
CA LEU A 10 -10.29 15.07 32.61
C LEU A 10 -10.59 13.63 32.21
N LEU A 11 -11.82 13.15 32.39
CA LEU A 11 -12.23 11.79 32.00
C LEU A 11 -12.31 11.61 30.47
N LEU A 12 -12.68 12.63 29.72
CA LEU A 12 -12.70 12.61 28.26
C LEU A 12 -11.28 12.62 27.65
N ALA A 13 -10.34 13.35 28.26
CA ALA A 13 -8.95 13.39 27.83
C ALA A 13 -8.23 12.06 28.09
N ALA A 14 -8.50 11.40 29.22
CA ALA A 14 -7.92 10.10 29.56
C ALA A 14 -8.42 8.98 28.62
N SER A 15 -9.68 9.02 28.19
CA SER A 15 -10.21 8.03 27.25
C SER A 15 -9.69 8.17 25.82
N SER A 16 -9.33 9.38 25.39
CA SER A 16 -8.72 9.58 24.08
C SER A 16 -7.24 9.17 24.03
N ALA A 17 -6.47 9.42 25.09
CA ALA A 17 -5.09 8.96 25.19
C ALA A 17 -5.00 7.42 25.20
N ALA A 18 -5.85 6.74 25.96
CA ALA A 18 -5.88 5.28 25.99
C ALA A 18 -6.19 4.67 24.61
N ARG A 19 -7.09 5.27 23.83
CA ARG A 19 -7.41 4.81 22.47
C ARG A 19 -6.28 5.06 21.47
N ALA A 20 -5.49 6.10 21.63
CA ALA A 20 -4.32 6.36 20.82
C ALA A 20 -3.19 5.35 21.11
N ASP A 21 -2.94 5.06 22.39
CA ASP A 21 -1.96 4.05 22.80
C ASP A 21 -2.33 2.65 22.28
N ASP A 22 -3.62 2.31 22.27
CA ASP A 22 -4.11 1.04 21.74
C ASP A 22 -3.93 0.97 20.22
N ALA A 23 -4.20 2.04 19.48
CA ALA A 23 -3.98 2.09 18.03
C ALA A 23 -2.49 1.89 17.69
N ALA A 24 -1.59 2.57 18.38
CA ALA A 24 -0.15 2.44 18.18
C ALA A 24 0.34 1.01 18.45
N LYS A 25 -0.14 0.36 19.51
CA LYS A 25 0.22 -1.03 19.88
C LYS A 25 -0.26 -2.02 18.82
N VAL A 26 -1.50 -1.91 18.37
CA VAL A 26 -2.06 -2.81 17.36
C VAL A 26 -1.34 -2.64 16.03
N LEU A 27 -1.10 -1.40 15.59
CA LEU A 27 -0.33 -1.10 14.38
C LEU A 27 1.08 -1.69 14.47
N LYS A 28 1.77 -1.45 15.59
CA LYS A 28 3.12 -1.97 15.82
C LYS A 28 3.17 -3.50 15.80
N SER A 29 2.20 -4.16 16.41
CA SER A 29 2.11 -5.63 16.38
C SER A 29 2.02 -6.16 14.94
N MET A 30 1.23 -5.53 14.07
CA MET A 30 1.13 -5.89 12.66
C MET A 30 2.45 -5.65 11.92
N THR A 31 3.05 -4.48 12.06
CA THR A 31 4.29 -4.15 11.35
C THR A 31 5.47 -5.00 11.81
N ASP A 32 5.58 -5.28 13.12
CA ASP A 32 6.58 -6.19 13.67
C ASP A 32 6.38 -7.64 13.14
N TYR A 33 5.11 -8.10 13.05
CA TYR A 33 4.82 -9.41 12.49
C TYR A 33 5.23 -9.49 11.02
N LEU A 34 4.81 -8.54 10.18
CA LEU A 34 5.17 -8.51 8.75
C LEU A 34 6.69 -8.37 8.55
N GLY A 35 7.35 -7.51 9.34
CA GLY A 35 8.79 -7.28 9.28
C GLY A 35 9.60 -8.51 9.68
N SER A 36 9.09 -9.36 10.59
CA SER A 36 9.74 -10.60 11.02
C SER A 36 9.68 -11.73 9.98
N GLN A 37 8.78 -11.65 9.00
CA GLN A 37 8.64 -12.68 7.97
C GLN A 37 9.73 -12.57 6.92
N LYS A 38 10.44 -13.68 6.64
CA LYS A 38 11.44 -13.75 5.55
C LYS A 38 10.78 -13.75 4.18
N THR A 39 9.63 -14.40 4.08
CA THR A 39 8.85 -14.51 2.84
C THR A 39 7.40 -14.15 3.11
N LEU A 40 6.81 -13.42 2.19
CA LEU A 40 5.40 -13.06 2.20
C LEU A 40 4.80 -13.22 0.81
N SER A 41 3.59 -13.70 0.73
CA SER A 41 2.77 -13.57 -0.47
C SER A 41 1.34 -13.23 -0.11
N ALA A 42 0.68 -12.49 -0.98
CA ALA A 42 -0.73 -12.15 -0.86
C ALA A 42 -1.33 -11.91 -2.24
N SER A 43 -2.65 -12.03 -2.34
CA SER A 43 -3.44 -11.43 -3.40
C SER A 43 -4.09 -10.14 -2.89
N PHE A 44 -4.39 -9.22 -3.80
CA PHE A 44 -5.03 -7.96 -3.44
C PHE A 44 -5.99 -7.48 -4.52
N ASP A 45 -6.98 -6.68 -4.09
CA ASP A 45 -7.78 -5.84 -4.96
C ASP A 45 -7.56 -4.39 -4.55
N SER A 46 -7.44 -3.50 -5.52
CA SER A 46 -7.33 -2.06 -5.27
C SER A 46 -8.37 -1.28 -6.05
N ASP A 47 -8.83 -0.20 -5.42
CA ASP A 47 -9.73 0.78 -6.02
C ASP A 47 -9.11 2.16 -5.86
N ILE A 48 -8.98 2.90 -6.96
CA ILE A 48 -8.54 4.28 -6.96
C ILE A 48 -9.67 5.19 -7.44
N GLU A 49 -9.98 6.23 -6.67
CA GLU A 49 -10.95 7.25 -7.04
C GLU A 49 -10.27 8.44 -7.71
N ILE A 50 -10.89 8.94 -8.76
CA ILE A 50 -10.56 10.22 -9.38
C ILE A 50 -11.77 11.15 -9.32
N ILE A 51 -11.51 12.45 -9.36
CA ILE A 51 -12.54 13.49 -9.45
C ILE A 51 -12.42 14.17 -10.81
N THR A 52 -13.48 14.12 -11.62
CA THR A 52 -13.50 14.82 -12.91
C THR A 52 -13.59 16.34 -12.71
N PRO A 53 -13.30 17.14 -13.75
CA PRO A 53 -13.51 18.60 -13.70
C PRO A 53 -14.93 19.00 -13.29
N GLU A 54 -15.94 18.16 -13.60
CA GLU A 54 -17.35 18.37 -13.25
C GLU A 54 -17.69 17.87 -11.84
N LEU A 55 -16.66 17.52 -11.05
CA LEU A 55 -16.78 16.98 -9.68
C LEU A 55 -17.47 15.60 -9.58
N GLN A 56 -17.52 14.86 -10.69
CA GLN A 56 -17.96 13.46 -10.64
C GLN A 56 -16.84 12.58 -10.08
N LYS A 57 -17.18 11.72 -9.12
CA LYS A 57 -16.29 10.70 -8.59
C LYS A 57 -16.38 9.44 -9.44
N ILE A 58 -15.24 9.00 -9.99
CA ILE A 58 -15.12 7.76 -10.76
C ILE A 58 -14.12 6.85 -10.06
N GLN A 59 -14.39 5.56 -10.01
CA GLN A 59 -13.54 4.56 -9.38
C GLN A 59 -12.99 3.57 -10.43
N PHE A 60 -11.68 3.31 -10.37
CA PHE A 60 -11.00 2.31 -11.17
C PHE A 60 -10.53 1.18 -10.27
N ALA A 61 -10.82 -0.05 -10.69
CA ALA A 61 -10.51 -1.25 -9.93
C ALA A 61 -9.39 -2.05 -10.60
N SER A 62 -8.55 -2.66 -9.80
CA SER A 62 -7.57 -3.64 -10.24
C SER A 62 -7.38 -4.75 -9.22
N SER A 63 -6.83 -5.88 -9.66
CA SER A 63 -6.49 -7.03 -8.83
C SER A 63 -5.05 -7.43 -9.07
N GLY A 64 -4.40 -7.99 -8.06
CA GLY A 64 -3.01 -8.37 -8.20
C GLY A 64 -2.56 -9.43 -7.21
N GLN A 65 -1.30 -9.77 -7.36
CA GLN A 65 -0.59 -10.69 -6.47
C GLN A 65 0.80 -10.11 -6.17
N MET A 66 1.26 -10.36 -4.96
CA MET A 66 2.59 -9.98 -4.53
C MET A 66 3.32 -11.17 -3.92
N LYS A 67 4.63 -11.23 -4.14
CA LYS A 67 5.57 -12.14 -3.50
C LYS A 67 6.79 -11.33 -3.07
N LEU A 68 7.16 -11.43 -1.80
CA LEU A 68 8.31 -10.77 -1.20
C LEU A 68 9.22 -11.83 -0.58
N SER A 69 10.53 -11.73 -0.84
CA SER A 69 11.56 -12.46 -0.11
C SER A 69 12.61 -11.46 0.36
N ARG A 70 12.62 -11.22 1.66
CA ARG A 70 13.56 -10.27 2.27
C ARG A 70 14.99 -10.79 2.23
N PRO A 71 15.99 -9.93 2.06
CA PRO A 71 15.85 -8.48 2.08
C PRO A 71 15.62 -7.83 0.71
N ASP A 72 15.76 -8.59 -0.41
CA ASP A 72 16.10 -8.01 -1.70
C ASP A 72 15.32 -8.55 -2.90
N LYS A 73 14.18 -9.22 -2.68
CA LYS A 73 13.39 -9.78 -3.80
C LYS A 73 11.93 -9.43 -3.69
N LEU A 74 11.36 -8.93 -4.80
CA LEU A 74 9.95 -8.58 -4.90
C LEU A 74 9.41 -8.96 -6.28
N ARG A 75 8.22 -9.54 -6.33
CA ARG A 75 7.44 -9.69 -7.55
C ARG A 75 6.02 -9.25 -7.29
N VAL A 76 5.52 -8.34 -8.12
CA VAL A 76 4.15 -7.85 -8.06
C VAL A 76 3.57 -7.91 -9.45
N ARG A 77 2.38 -8.48 -9.58
CA ARG A 77 1.57 -8.38 -10.80
C ARG A 77 0.26 -7.71 -10.46
N ARG A 78 -0.16 -6.77 -11.30
CA ARG A 78 -1.43 -6.08 -11.18
C ARG A 78 -2.13 -6.03 -12.53
N THR A 79 -3.41 -6.34 -12.56
CA THR A 79 -4.26 -6.29 -13.75
C THR A 79 -5.49 -5.45 -13.44
N GLY A 80 -5.73 -4.44 -14.23
CA GLY A 80 -6.90 -3.56 -14.19
C GLY A 80 -7.46 -3.34 -15.60
N GLY A 81 -8.44 -2.45 -15.71
CA GLY A 81 -9.05 -2.15 -17.01
C GLY A 81 -8.10 -1.48 -18.01
N TYR A 82 -7.06 -0.79 -17.52
CA TYR A 82 -6.12 -0.01 -18.33
C TYR A 82 -4.67 -0.46 -18.21
N ALA A 83 -4.35 -1.26 -17.20
CA ALA A 83 -3.00 -1.72 -16.95
C ALA A 83 -2.98 -3.23 -16.66
N ASP A 84 -2.05 -3.94 -17.29
CA ASP A 84 -1.62 -5.29 -16.91
C ASP A 84 -0.10 -5.25 -16.82
N VAL A 85 0.42 -5.10 -15.60
CA VAL A 85 1.82 -4.81 -15.35
C VAL A 85 2.40 -5.83 -14.38
N GLU A 86 3.64 -6.22 -14.64
CA GLU A 86 4.44 -7.04 -13.75
C GLU A 86 5.75 -6.36 -13.41
N LEU A 87 6.03 -6.25 -12.11
CA LEU A 87 7.31 -5.80 -11.56
C LEU A 87 8.03 -7.02 -10.98
N VAL A 88 9.30 -7.18 -11.35
CA VAL A 88 10.20 -8.20 -10.77
C VAL A 88 11.49 -7.51 -10.34
N TYR A 89 11.86 -7.73 -9.09
CA TYR A 89 13.11 -7.26 -8.49
C TYR A 89 13.89 -8.45 -7.92
N ASP A 90 15.16 -8.58 -8.30
CA ASP A 90 16.02 -9.70 -7.94
C ASP A 90 17.17 -9.34 -6.98
N GLY A 91 17.15 -8.10 -6.45
CA GLY A 91 18.21 -7.54 -5.58
C GLY A 91 19.29 -6.76 -6.32
N LYS A 92 19.23 -6.73 -7.65
CA LYS A 92 20.19 -6.02 -8.51
C LYS A 92 19.51 -5.23 -9.61
N THR A 93 18.48 -5.81 -10.21
CA THR A 93 17.78 -5.26 -11.36
C THR A 93 16.28 -5.21 -11.06
N ILE A 94 15.67 -4.07 -11.32
CA ILE A 94 14.22 -3.94 -11.41
C ILE A 94 13.82 -4.11 -12.87
N SER A 95 12.85 -4.98 -13.11
CA SER A 95 12.23 -5.21 -14.41
C SER A 95 10.76 -4.91 -14.33
N ILE A 96 10.24 -4.10 -15.23
CA ILE A 96 8.81 -3.78 -15.31
C ILE A 96 8.33 -4.13 -16.71
N TYR A 97 7.30 -4.97 -16.80
CA TYR A 97 6.70 -5.42 -18.03
C TYR A 97 5.25 -4.97 -18.13
N GLY A 98 4.91 -4.27 -19.20
CA GLY A 98 3.54 -3.92 -19.59
C GLY A 98 3.02 -4.94 -20.60
N ASN A 99 2.02 -5.74 -20.20
CA ASN A 99 1.49 -6.80 -21.04
C ASN A 99 0.68 -6.27 -22.23
N ASN A 100 -0.01 -5.13 -22.06
CA ASN A 100 -0.78 -4.52 -23.13
C ASN A 100 0.13 -3.95 -24.22
N ALA A 101 1.21 -3.26 -23.84
CA ALA A 101 2.21 -2.71 -24.75
C ALA A 101 3.20 -3.77 -25.27
N LYS A 102 3.25 -4.95 -24.65
CA LYS A 102 4.26 -5.99 -24.90
C LYS A 102 5.68 -5.44 -24.83
N SER A 103 5.92 -4.53 -23.91
CA SER A 103 7.22 -3.89 -23.71
C SER A 103 7.69 -4.02 -22.27
N TYR A 104 8.99 -4.00 -22.08
CA TYR A 104 9.58 -4.00 -20.74
C TYR A 104 10.73 -3.02 -20.63
N VAL A 105 10.92 -2.51 -19.42
CA VAL A 105 12.09 -1.70 -19.06
C VAL A 105 12.87 -2.40 -17.95
N GLN A 106 14.17 -2.15 -17.91
CA GLN A 106 15.04 -2.66 -16.85
C GLN A 106 16.01 -1.56 -16.42
N ALA A 107 16.23 -1.49 -15.11
CA ALA A 107 17.22 -0.60 -14.52
C ALA A 107 18.01 -1.33 -13.44
N ASP A 108 19.28 -0.94 -13.32
CA ASP A 108 20.11 -1.37 -12.19
C ASP A 108 19.61 -0.68 -10.91
N ALA A 109 19.36 -1.47 -9.88
CA ALA A 109 18.89 -1.03 -8.58
C ALA A 109 19.46 -1.97 -7.49
N PRO A 110 20.78 -2.03 -7.30
CA PRO A 110 21.35 -2.91 -6.29
C PRO A 110 20.93 -2.46 -4.88
N GLY A 111 20.47 -3.41 -4.04
CA GLY A 111 20.11 -3.10 -2.68
C GLY A 111 18.99 -3.95 -2.12
N THR A 112 18.36 -3.43 -1.06
CA THR A 112 17.17 -4.04 -0.46
C THR A 112 15.89 -3.62 -1.19
N VAL A 113 14.77 -4.30 -0.87
CA VAL A 113 13.45 -3.91 -1.36
C VAL A 113 13.12 -2.48 -0.92
N ASP A 114 13.46 -2.09 0.30
CA ASP A 114 13.24 -0.74 0.81
C ASP A 114 13.95 0.30 -0.06
N GLN A 115 15.26 0.10 -0.31
CA GLN A 115 16.05 1.00 -1.17
C GLN A 115 15.53 1.06 -2.61
N MET A 116 15.05 -0.06 -3.13
CA MET A 116 14.44 -0.11 -4.47
C MET A 116 13.14 0.69 -4.50
N ILE A 117 12.26 0.55 -3.49
CA ILE A 117 11.01 1.32 -3.38
C ILE A 117 11.33 2.82 -3.32
N ASP A 118 12.27 3.25 -2.47
CA ASP A 118 12.70 4.65 -2.35
C ASP A 118 13.20 5.19 -3.70
N ALA A 119 14.04 4.43 -4.41
CA ALA A 119 14.59 4.84 -5.70
C ALA A 119 13.51 4.98 -6.78
N VAL A 120 12.53 4.07 -6.81
CA VAL A 120 11.39 4.13 -7.75
C VAL A 120 10.52 5.33 -7.43
N GLN A 121 10.15 5.56 -6.18
CA GLN A 121 9.34 6.71 -5.77
C GLN A 121 10.02 8.03 -6.12
N ALA A 122 11.31 8.16 -5.84
CA ALA A 122 12.09 9.36 -6.18
C ALA A 122 12.15 9.62 -7.70
N LYS A 123 12.19 8.55 -8.52
CA LYS A 123 12.28 8.68 -9.98
C LYS A 123 10.92 8.95 -10.63
N VAL A 124 9.87 8.29 -10.16
CA VAL A 124 8.52 8.40 -10.73
C VAL A 124 7.80 9.63 -10.19
N GLY A 125 8.21 10.14 -9.02
CA GLY A 125 7.58 11.28 -8.36
C GLY A 125 6.15 11.03 -7.88
N VAL A 126 5.75 9.74 -7.82
CA VAL A 126 4.41 9.28 -7.46
C VAL A 126 4.51 8.35 -6.28
N GLY A 127 3.70 8.58 -5.26
CA GLY A 127 3.51 7.61 -4.18
C GLY A 127 2.92 6.31 -4.76
N MET A 128 3.41 5.18 -4.28
CA MET A 128 2.84 3.87 -4.59
C MET A 128 2.07 3.39 -3.35
N PRO A 129 0.75 3.66 -3.27
CA PRO A 129 -0.03 3.34 -2.07
C PRO A 129 0.06 1.86 -1.72
N GLY A 130 0.25 1.56 -0.42
CA GLY A 130 0.36 0.18 0.08
C GLY A 130 1.77 -0.41 0.04
N THR A 131 2.75 0.22 -0.62
CA THR A 131 4.16 -0.24 -0.55
C THR A 131 4.79 0.01 0.81
N ASP A 132 4.31 1.00 1.55
CA ASP A 132 4.63 1.28 2.96
C ASP A 132 4.43 0.07 3.87
N LEU A 133 3.44 -0.79 3.58
CA LEU A 133 3.21 -2.04 4.30
C LEU A 133 4.30 -3.11 4.07
N LEU A 134 5.11 -2.97 3.03
CA LEU A 134 6.18 -3.92 2.67
C LEU A 134 7.54 -3.54 3.24
N LEU A 135 7.71 -2.30 3.70
CA LEU A 135 8.97 -1.77 4.22
C LEU A 135 9.38 -2.48 5.52
N SER A 136 10.68 -2.58 5.75
CA SER A 136 11.21 -3.16 6.98
C SER A 136 10.96 -2.28 8.21
N ASN A 137 10.84 -0.95 7.99
CA ASN A 137 10.53 0.08 8.99
C ASN A 137 9.07 0.59 8.86
N ALA A 138 8.15 -0.26 8.40
CA ALA A 138 6.77 0.11 8.09
C ALA A 138 6.05 0.90 9.20
N TYR A 139 6.33 0.60 10.49
CA TYR A 139 5.74 1.35 11.60
C TYR A 139 6.15 2.82 11.57
N ASP A 140 7.44 3.09 11.43
CA ASP A 140 7.99 4.43 11.44
C ASP A 140 7.48 5.24 10.23
N GLU A 141 7.44 4.62 9.05
CA GLU A 141 6.92 5.25 7.83
C GLU A 141 5.43 5.59 7.93
N LEU A 142 4.60 4.64 8.36
CA LEU A 142 3.16 4.84 8.53
C LEU A 142 2.82 5.91 9.57
N THR A 143 3.69 6.10 10.58
CA THR A 143 3.44 7.03 11.69
C THR A 143 4.22 8.35 11.58
N ALA A 144 5.17 8.48 10.65
CA ALA A 144 6.08 9.62 10.52
C ALA A 144 5.38 11.00 10.53
N TYR A 145 4.21 11.09 9.88
CA TYR A 145 3.45 12.32 9.75
C TYR A 145 2.08 12.26 10.45
N ALA A 146 1.84 11.21 11.27
CA ALA A 146 0.58 11.08 11.99
C ALA A 146 0.48 12.10 13.12
N ILE A 147 -0.57 12.93 13.08
CA ILE A 147 -0.91 13.92 14.11
C ILE A 147 -1.97 13.42 15.09
N ASP A 148 -2.71 12.38 14.72
CA ASP A 148 -3.71 11.70 15.56
C ASP A 148 -3.84 10.24 15.11
N GLY A 149 -4.05 9.34 16.06
CA GLY A 149 -4.30 7.94 15.81
C GLY A 149 -5.36 7.42 16.79
N ARG A 150 -6.29 6.59 16.30
CA ARG A 150 -7.40 6.07 17.12
C ARG A 150 -7.69 4.62 16.83
N HIS A 151 -7.87 3.86 17.89
CA HIS A 151 -8.53 2.57 17.84
C HIS A 151 -10.04 2.81 17.76
N ILE A 152 -10.65 2.49 16.63
CA ILE A 152 -12.09 2.73 16.39
C ILE A 152 -12.92 1.61 17.03
N GLY A 153 -12.39 0.38 17.03
CA GLY A 153 -13.04 -0.82 17.54
C GLY A 153 -12.82 -2.01 16.63
N GLN A 154 -13.71 -2.96 16.68
CA GLN A 154 -13.65 -4.17 15.84
C GLN A 154 -14.47 -4.02 14.58
N GLY A 155 -14.07 -4.71 13.51
CA GLY A 155 -14.76 -4.81 12.24
C GLY A 155 -14.60 -6.19 11.62
N VAL A 156 -15.30 -6.44 10.51
CA VAL A 156 -15.20 -7.70 9.77
C VAL A 156 -14.90 -7.39 8.31
N ILE A 157 -13.82 -7.97 7.78
CA ILE A 157 -13.44 -7.87 6.36
C ILE A 157 -13.43 -9.27 5.75
N ASP A 158 -14.27 -9.49 4.76
CA ASP A 158 -14.42 -10.79 4.06
C ASP A 158 -14.59 -11.97 5.05
N GLY A 159 -15.37 -11.76 6.11
CA GLY A 159 -15.65 -12.77 7.16
C GLY A 159 -14.56 -12.90 8.23
N VAL A 160 -13.47 -12.11 8.17
CA VAL A 160 -12.38 -12.12 9.14
C VAL A 160 -12.54 -10.98 10.13
N GLU A 161 -12.47 -11.29 11.44
CA GLU A 161 -12.47 -10.28 12.51
C GLU A 161 -11.18 -9.47 12.49
N CYS A 162 -11.31 -8.14 12.58
CA CYS A 162 -10.22 -7.19 12.49
C CYS A 162 -10.33 -6.10 13.56
N GLU A 163 -9.20 -5.63 14.03
CA GLU A 163 -9.09 -4.34 14.72
C GLU A 163 -9.09 -3.22 13.68
N HIS A 164 -9.94 -2.21 13.88
CA HIS A 164 -10.07 -1.06 12.99
C HIS A 164 -9.37 0.15 13.60
N LEU A 165 -8.36 0.65 12.91
CA LEU A 165 -7.59 1.83 13.28
C LEU A 165 -7.81 2.95 12.28
N ALA A 166 -7.77 4.20 12.75
CA ALA A 166 -7.81 5.40 11.94
C ALA A 166 -6.72 6.37 12.37
N PHE A 167 -6.03 6.93 11.38
CA PHE A 167 -4.95 7.88 11.58
C PHE A 167 -5.16 9.12 10.70
N ARG A 168 -4.57 10.22 11.13
CA ARG A 168 -4.67 11.51 10.46
C ARG A 168 -3.29 12.14 10.30
N THR A 169 -3.02 12.67 9.10
CA THR A 169 -1.90 13.58 8.84
C THR A 169 -2.45 14.97 8.45
N SER A 170 -1.59 15.91 8.06
CA SER A 170 -2.03 17.19 7.48
C SER A 170 -2.87 16.99 6.21
N ASP A 171 -2.44 16.08 5.34
CA ASP A 171 -2.90 15.98 3.95
C ASP A 171 -3.78 14.76 3.68
N THR A 172 -3.68 13.73 4.52
CA THR A 172 -4.43 12.49 4.39
C THR A 172 -5.07 12.06 5.69
N ASP A 173 -6.20 11.37 5.59
CA ASP A 173 -6.71 10.48 6.61
C ASP A 173 -6.55 9.05 6.09
N TRP A 174 -6.08 8.13 6.94
CA TRP A 174 -5.98 6.73 6.54
C TRP A 174 -6.53 5.79 7.61
N GLN A 175 -7.00 4.64 7.16
CA GLN A 175 -7.62 3.64 8.00
C GLN A 175 -7.08 2.26 7.63
N ILE A 176 -6.94 1.40 8.62
CA ILE A 176 -6.45 0.04 8.42
C ILE A 176 -7.25 -0.95 9.27
N TRP A 177 -7.58 -2.09 8.69
CA TRP A 177 -8.21 -3.23 9.36
C TRP A 177 -7.20 -4.35 9.44
N ILE A 178 -6.84 -4.72 10.66
CA ILE A 178 -5.78 -5.69 10.98
C ILE A 178 -6.45 -6.93 11.56
N GLU A 179 -6.20 -8.10 10.97
CA GLU A 179 -6.71 -9.37 11.47
C GLU A 179 -6.34 -9.57 12.93
N THR A 180 -7.31 -10.00 13.75
CA THR A 180 -7.11 -10.31 15.15
C THR A 180 -6.35 -11.63 15.33
N GLY A 181 -5.57 -11.76 16.41
CA GLY A 181 -4.91 -13.02 16.77
C GLY A 181 -3.38 -13.00 16.60
N ALA A 182 -2.79 -14.19 16.51
CA ALA A 182 -1.33 -14.37 16.57
C ALA A 182 -0.57 -13.99 15.28
N LYS A 183 -1.28 -13.81 14.17
CA LYS A 183 -0.71 -13.45 12.88
C LYS A 183 -1.40 -12.19 12.36
N PRO A 184 -1.17 -11.02 12.98
CA PRO A 184 -1.83 -9.79 12.62
C PRO A 184 -1.35 -9.32 11.25
N VAL A 185 -2.23 -9.44 10.25
CA VAL A 185 -1.98 -8.97 8.87
C VAL A 185 -3.04 -7.98 8.46
N PRO A 186 -2.72 -6.98 7.61
CA PRO A 186 -3.71 -6.03 7.12
C PRO A 186 -4.66 -6.71 6.14
N ARG A 187 -5.96 -6.49 6.32
CA ARG A 187 -7.02 -7.00 5.44
C ARG A 187 -7.59 -5.92 4.55
N LYS A 188 -7.60 -4.68 5.03
CA LYS A 188 -8.03 -3.51 4.26
C LYS A 188 -7.23 -2.30 4.69
N TYR A 189 -6.87 -1.46 3.71
CA TYR A 189 -6.21 -0.18 3.91
C TYR A 189 -6.90 0.86 3.04
N VAL A 190 -7.22 2.01 3.60
CA VAL A 190 -7.89 3.11 2.90
C VAL A 190 -7.12 4.39 3.16
N ILE A 191 -6.78 5.11 2.10
CA ILE A 191 -6.13 6.42 2.15
C ILE A 191 -7.10 7.43 1.53
N THR A 192 -7.36 8.53 2.23
CA THR A 192 -8.24 9.62 1.76
C THR A 192 -7.40 10.88 1.60
N SER A 193 -7.33 11.44 0.40
CA SER A 193 -6.63 12.70 0.10
C SER A 193 -7.51 13.88 0.49
N LYS A 194 -7.16 14.60 1.57
CA LYS A 194 -7.94 15.74 2.08
C LYS A 194 -7.72 17.02 1.29
N THR A 195 -6.59 17.15 0.62
CA THR A 195 -6.20 18.35 -0.13
C THR A 195 -6.86 18.46 -1.51
N LEU A 196 -7.45 17.35 -1.99
CA LEU A 196 -8.14 17.29 -3.27
C LEU A 196 -9.65 17.46 -3.11
N ALA A 197 -10.28 18.23 -4.01
CA ALA A 197 -11.72 18.37 -4.04
C ALA A 197 -12.40 17.00 -4.17
N GLY A 198 -13.47 16.78 -3.41
CA GLY A 198 -14.17 15.49 -3.37
C GLY A 198 -13.46 14.41 -2.55
N ALA A 199 -12.31 14.69 -1.95
CA ALA A 199 -11.56 13.80 -1.07
C ALA A 199 -11.48 12.36 -1.63
N PRO A 200 -10.84 12.14 -2.80
CA PRO A 200 -10.75 10.84 -3.41
C PRO A 200 -10.01 9.85 -2.52
N GLN A 201 -10.38 8.57 -2.65
CA GLN A 201 -9.81 7.49 -1.86
C GLN A 201 -9.04 6.50 -2.74
N TYR A 202 -7.99 5.94 -2.15
CA TYR A 202 -7.39 4.69 -2.55
C TYR A 202 -7.78 3.62 -1.53
N THR A 203 -8.32 2.50 -2.00
CA THR A 203 -8.66 1.35 -1.15
C THR A 203 -7.86 0.14 -1.60
N LEU A 204 -7.23 -0.53 -0.66
CA LEU A 204 -6.53 -1.80 -0.86
C LEU A 204 -7.18 -2.87 0.02
N ARG A 205 -7.60 -3.99 -0.57
CA ARG A 205 -8.05 -5.21 0.12
C ARG A 205 -7.03 -6.29 -0.09
N ILE A 206 -6.55 -6.92 0.98
CA ILE A 206 -5.47 -7.90 0.93
C ILE A 206 -5.96 -9.24 1.46
N LYS A 207 -5.69 -10.30 0.68
CA LYS A 207 -6.20 -11.65 0.90
C LYS A 207 -5.07 -12.68 0.78
N ASP A 208 -5.36 -13.91 1.14
CA ASP A 208 -4.50 -15.08 0.90
C ASP A 208 -3.07 -14.93 1.41
N TRP A 209 -2.90 -14.27 2.56
CA TRP A 209 -1.60 -14.11 3.18
C TRP A 209 -0.93 -15.46 3.45
N LYS A 210 0.32 -15.61 2.99
CA LYS A 210 1.17 -16.78 3.23
C LYS A 210 2.58 -16.34 3.59
N THR A 211 3.21 -17.08 4.48
CA THR A 211 4.58 -16.86 4.95
C THR A 211 5.52 -18.01 4.57
N ASP A 212 5.02 -18.98 3.80
CA ASP A 212 5.80 -20.15 3.38
C ASP A 212 6.86 -19.77 2.34
N ALA A 213 7.97 -20.48 2.37
CA ALA A 213 9.03 -20.32 1.39
C ALA A 213 8.52 -20.66 -0.04
N PHE A 214 9.01 -19.92 -1.03
CA PHE A 214 8.68 -20.19 -2.43
C PHE A 214 9.45 -21.42 -2.92
N ALA A 215 8.73 -22.36 -3.51
CA ALA A 215 9.32 -23.62 -4.02
C ALA A 215 10.06 -23.43 -5.35
N ASP A 216 9.69 -22.41 -6.14
CA ASP A 216 10.26 -22.15 -7.46
C ASP A 216 11.45 -21.19 -7.36
N ALA A 217 12.63 -21.66 -7.77
CA ALA A 217 13.85 -20.87 -7.81
C ALA A 217 13.74 -19.66 -8.77
N ASP A 218 12.92 -19.77 -9.81
CA ASP A 218 12.68 -18.72 -10.81
C ASP A 218 11.64 -17.67 -10.37
N THR A 219 11.09 -17.79 -9.15
CA THR A 219 10.04 -16.88 -8.66
C THR A 219 10.39 -15.40 -8.84
N PHE A 220 11.65 -15.03 -8.66
CA PHE A 220 12.13 -13.64 -8.76
C PHE A 220 13.03 -13.39 -9.96
N VAL A 221 12.98 -14.25 -10.97
CA VAL A 221 13.72 -14.08 -12.22
C VAL A 221 12.77 -13.53 -13.29
N PHE A 222 13.09 -12.35 -13.83
CA PHE A 222 12.36 -11.84 -14.97
C PHE A 222 12.80 -12.54 -16.25
N LYS A 223 11.84 -13.14 -16.94
CA LYS A 223 12.03 -13.73 -18.27
C LYS A 223 11.11 -13.00 -19.24
N PRO A 224 11.65 -12.20 -20.17
CA PRO A 224 10.80 -11.50 -21.14
C PRO A 224 9.89 -12.48 -21.87
N PRO A 225 8.57 -12.23 -21.91
CA PRO A 225 7.65 -13.05 -22.69
C PRO A 225 7.99 -13.03 -24.19
N ALA A 226 7.57 -14.07 -24.91
CA ALA A 226 7.77 -14.13 -26.35
C ALA A 226 7.13 -12.92 -27.05
N GLY A 227 7.90 -12.24 -27.89
CA GLY A 227 7.47 -11.03 -28.58
C GLY A 227 7.52 -9.74 -27.76
N ALA A 228 8.02 -9.79 -26.53
CA ALA A 228 8.25 -8.57 -25.74
C ALA A 228 9.48 -7.81 -26.25
N THR A 229 9.37 -6.48 -26.33
CA THR A 229 10.46 -5.59 -26.75
C THR A 229 10.99 -4.81 -25.54
N LYS A 230 12.33 -4.66 -25.48
CA LYS A 230 12.95 -3.80 -24.48
C LYS A 230 12.80 -2.35 -24.91
N ALA A 231 12.33 -1.50 -23.98
CA ALA A 231 12.18 -0.07 -24.17
C ALA A 231 13.11 0.70 -23.21
N ASP A 232 13.39 1.95 -23.54
CA ASP A 232 14.11 2.85 -22.64
C ASP A 232 13.19 3.36 -21.54
N LEU A 233 13.74 3.59 -20.35
CA LEU A 233 13.01 4.11 -19.18
C LEU A 233 12.28 5.43 -19.45
N ASP A 234 12.84 6.27 -20.32
CA ASP A 234 12.31 7.59 -20.63
C ASP A 234 11.31 7.56 -21.80
N SER A 235 11.02 6.40 -22.37
CA SER A 235 10.15 6.25 -23.56
C SER A 235 8.65 6.31 -23.30
N GLY A 236 8.21 6.53 -22.04
CA GLY A 236 6.79 6.45 -21.67
C GLY A 236 6.23 5.02 -21.65
N ALA A 237 7.07 4.01 -21.88
CA ALA A 237 6.69 2.59 -21.82
C ALA A 237 6.22 2.15 -20.42
N ILE A 238 6.44 2.99 -19.41
CA ILE A 238 5.98 2.79 -18.02
C ILE A 238 4.58 3.39 -17.79
N ALA A 239 3.94 3.98 -18.81
CA ALA A 239 2.61 4.58 -18.65
C ALA A 239 1.54 3.59 -18.17
N GLU A 240 1.71 2.30 -18.45
CA GLU A 240 0.84 1.24 -17.91
C GLU A 240 1.06 0.98 -16.40
N PHE A 241 2.10 1.59 -15.80
CA PHE A 241 2.31 1.49 -14.36
C PHE A 241 1.28 2.31 -13.57
N ASP A 242 0.69 3.31 -14.21
CA ASP A 242 -0.42 4.06 -13.64
C ASP A 242 -1.71 3.21 -13.68
N GLU A 243 -2.48 3.22 -12.60
CA GLU A 243 -3.78 2.54 -12.53
C GLU A 243 -4.87 3.25 -13.35
N LEU A 244 -4.54 4.40 -13.89
CA LEU A 244 -5.48 5.32 -14.51
C LEU A 244 -5.37 5.31 -16.05
N PRO A 245 -6.46 5.62 -16.76
CA PRO A 245 -6.42 5.81 -18.21
C PRO A 245 -5.42 6.91 -18.61
N PRO A 246 -4.75 6.77 -19.76
CA PRO A 246 -3.92 7.85 -20.31
C PRO A 246 -4.68 9.18 -20.40
N GLY A 247 -4.06 10.26 -19.92
CA GLY A 247 -4.68 11.61 -19.95
C GLY A 247 -5.60 11.91 -18.76
N THR A 248 -5.71 11.02 -17.77
CA THR A 248 -6.40 11.34 -16.52
C THR A 248 -5.69 12.49 -15.80
N PRO A 249 -6.41 13.53 -15.34
CA PRO A 249 -5.79 14.62 -14.59
C PRO A 249 -5.03 14.09 -13.35
N SER A 250 -3.86 14.66 -13.07
CA SER A 250 -2.98 14.26 -11.95
C SER A 250 -3.55 14.65 -10.58
N GLY A 251 -4.82 14.42 -10.34
CA GLY A 251 -5.54 14.69 -9.10
C GLY A 251 -6.09 13.45 -8.43
N ALA A 252 -5.60 12.26 -8.82
CA ALA A 252 -5.95 11.02 -8.14
C ALA A 252 -5.42 10.99 -6.70
N ALA A 253 -6.09 10.23 -5.85
CA ALA A 253 -5.62 9.99 -4.48
C ALA A 253 -4.21 9.36 -4.53
N LYS A 254 -3.22 10.11 -4.06
CA LYS A 254 -1.82 9.70 -3.95
C LYS A 254 -1.41 9.67 -2.50
#